data_53633f14df73697d0952a1ad9f1ddfb7
#
_entry.id   53633f14df73697d0952a1ad9f1ddfb7
#
_cell.length_a   1.000
_cell.length_b   1.000
_cell.length_c   1.000
_cell.angle_alpha   90.00
_cell.angle_beta   90.00
_cell.angle_gamma   90.00
#
_symmetry.space_group_name_H-M   'P 1'
#
loop_
_entity.id
_entity.type
_entity.pdbx_description
1 polymer ?
#
loop_
_entity_poly.entity_id
_entity_poly.type
_entity_poly.pdbx_seq_one_letter_code
_entity_poly.pdbx_strand_id
1 'polypeptide(L)'
;MRAKITYFLTAAVLVVYFVLVGSRGLMLIGQGTWLTVTFGVAVLILPVIGIWFLWMNTRFVTRANQLAAELEAEGGLPVDELERDGYGRILRDSADEVFARRKAETEDAPGDWRTWFRLAVAYHDARDTPRARKAMQRAIALHRAHA
;
A
#
# COMPACT_ATOMS: atom_id res chain seq x y z
N MET A 1 13.87 21.40 -1.63
CA MET A 1 13.63 21.80 -3.03
C MET A 1 13.89 20.67 -4.04
N ARG A 2 15.02 19.95 -3.95
CA ARG A 2 15.39 18.88 -4.90
C ARG A 2 14.33 17.76 -5.03
N ALA A 3 13.74 17.28 -3.94
CA ALA A 3 12.73 16.22 -3.98
C ALA A 3 11.45 16.60 -4.75
N LYS A 4 11.01 17.86 -4.64
CA LYS A 4 9.85 18.37 -5.40
C LYS A 4 10.14 18.44 -6.90
N ILE A 5 11.35 18.88 -7.27
CA ILE A 5 11.76 18.97 -8.67
C ILE A 5 11.84 17.57 -9.29
N THR A 6 12.43 16.60 -8.59
CA THR A 6 12.49 15.21 -9.04
C THR A 6 11.10 14.62 -9.23
N TYR A 7 10.17 14.89 -8.29
CA TYR A 7 8.77 14.45 -8.39
C TYR A 7 8.08 15.02 -9.64
N PHE A 8 8.18 16.34 -9.86
CA PHE A 8 7.58 16.97 -11.05
C PHE A 8 8.21 16.50 -12.36
N LEU A 9 9.53 16.30 -12.38
CA LEU A 9 10.21 15.76 -13.55
C LEU A 9 9.73 14.34 -13.87
N THR A 10 9.68 13.48 -12.87
CA THR A 10 9.19 12.09 -13.04
C THR A 10 7.73 12.06 -13.48
N ALA A 11 6.88 12.91 -12.90
CA ALA A 11 5.49 13.02 -13.30
C ALA A 11 5.35 13.51 -14.74
N ALA A 12 6.13 14.51 -15.15
CA ALA A 12 6.15 15.02 -16.54
C ALA A 12 6.60 13.93 -17.53
N VAL A 13 7.65 13.18 -17.23
CA VAL A 13 8.13 12.06 -18.07
C VAL A 13 7.04 10.99 -18.18
N LEU A 14 6.34 10.66 -17.10
CA LEU A 14 5.23 9.70 -17.12
C LEU A 14 4.08 10.19 -17.99
N VAL A 15 3.68 11.47 -17.89
CA VAL A 15 2.62 12.05 -18.72
C VAL A 15 2.99 11.98 -20.19
N VAL A 16 4.22 12.39 -20.56
CA VAL A 16 4.73 12.30 -21.93
C VAL A 16 4.71 10.85 -22.43
N TYR A 17 5.17 9.92 -21.60
CA TYR A 17 5.13 8.49 -21.92
C TYR A 17 3.70 8.00 -22.18
N PHE A 18 2.73 8.35 -21.33
CA PHE A 18 1.33 7.96 -21.52
C PHE A 18 0.71 8.56 -22.78
N VAL A 19 1.04 9.81 -23.12
CA VAL A 19 0.58 10.45 -24.35
C VAL A 19 1.16 9.73 -25.58
N LEU A 20 2.45 9.41 -25.56
CA LEU A 20 3.12 8.68 -26.66
C LEU A 20 2.55 7.26 -26.82
N VAL A 21 2.39 6.52 -25.74
CA VAL A 21 1.82 5.16 -25.78
C VAL A 21 0.37 5.20 -26.24
N GLY A 22 -0.41 6.15 -25.73
CA GLY A 22 -1.81 6.36 -26.14
C GLY A 22 -1.95 6.68 -27.62
N SER A 23 -1.13 7.58 -28.14
CA SER A 23 -1.15 7.94 -29.57
C SER A 23 -0.78 6.75 -30.47
N ARG A 24 0.19 5.93 -30.05
CA ARG A 24 0.57 4.70 -30.78
C ARG A 24 -0.54 3.64 -30.77
N GLY A 25 -1.22 3.46 -29.62
CA GLY A 25 -2.35 2.56 -29.52
C GLY A 25 -3.50 2.96 -30.45
N LEU A 26 -3.85 4.26 -30.47
CA LEU A 26 -4.89 4.80 -31.36
C LEU A 26 -4.50 4.67 -32.85
N MET A 27 -3.24 4.92 -33.19
CA MET A 27 -2.75 4.76 -34.55
C MET A 27 -2.84 3.30 -35.04
N LEU A 28 -2.51 2.33 -34.18
CA LEU A 28 -2.66 0.90 -34.48
C LEU A 28 -4.12 0.51 -34.71
N ILE A 29 -5.06 1.01 -33.92
CA ILE A 29 -6.48 0.78 -34.10
C ILE A 29 -6.97 1.37 -35.45
N GLY A 30 -6.46 2.54 -35.82
CA GLY A 30 -6.82 3.23 -37.07
C GLY A 30 -6.39 2.46 -38.35
N GLN A 31 -5.46 1.51 -38.27
CA GLN A 31 -5.07 0.67 -39.42
C GLN A 31 -6.11 -0.37 -39.83
N GLY A 32 -7.11 -0.64 -38.98
CA GLY A 32 -8.29 -1.45 -39.34
C GLY A 32 -8.08 -2.95 -39.50
N THR A 33 -6.84 -3.45 -39.37
CA THR A 33 -6.58 -4.89 -39.41
C THR A 33 -6.87 -5.50 -38.03
N TRP A 34 -7.49 -6.67 -37.98
CA TRP A 34 -7.83 -7.30 -36.68
C TRP A 34 -6.62 -7.43 -35.74
N LEU A 35 -5.46 -7.71 -36.30
CA LEU A 35 -4.20 -7.84 -35.55
C LEU A 35 -3.77 -6.50 -34.94
N THR A 36 -3.77 -5.43 -35.72
CA THR A 36 -3.36 -4.09 -35.26
C THR A 36 -4.37 -3.50 -34.26
N VAL A 37 -5.66 -3.78 -34.44
CA VAL A 37 -6.70 -3.38 -33.48
C VAL A 37 -6.48 -4.11 -32.14
N THR A 38 -6.24 -5.42 -32.16
CA THR A 38 -5.99 -6.20 -30.93
C THR A 38 -4.75 -5.68 -30.19
N PHE A 39 -3.65 -5.43 -30.90
CA PHE A 39 -2.45 -4.84 -30.29
C PHE A 39 -2.69 -3.43 -29.75
N GLY A 40 -3.38 -2.58 -30.50
CA GLY A 40 -3.71 -1.22 -30.08
C GLY A 40 -4.55 -1.19 -28.79
N VAL A 41 -5.57 -2.05 -28.70
CA VAL A 41 -6.40 -2.22 -27.50
C VAL A 41 -5.55 -2.74 -26.32
N ALA A 42 -4.70 -3.74 -26.53
CA ALA A 42 -3.82 -4.29 -25.48
C ALA A 42 -2.89 -3.20 -24.92
N VAL A 43 -2.29 -2.38 -25.79
CA VAL A 43 -1.42 -1.26 -25.40
C VAL A 43 -2.16 -0.20 -24.60
N LEU A 44 -3.44 0.08 -24.91
CA LEU A 44 -4.26 1.05 -24.19
C LEU A 44 -4.77 0.50 -22.84
N ILE A 45 -5.00 -0.79 -22.73
CA ILE A 45 -5.46 -1.41 -21.46
C ILE A 45 -4.38 -1.34 -20.38
N LEU A 46 -3.10 -1.49 -20.72
CA LEU A 46 -2.00 -1.48 -19.73
C LEU A 46 -1.93 -0.19 -18.89
N PRO A 47 -1.95 1.02 -19.48
CA PRO A 47 -2.00 2.26 -18.69
C PRO A 47 -3.25 2.36 -17.80
N VAL A 48 -4.41 1.93 -18.30
CA VAL A 48 -5.66 1.97 -17.52
C VAL A 48 -5.56 1.08 -16.28
N ILE A 49 -5.06 -0.15 -16.44
CA ILE A 49 -4.81 -1.06 -15.30
C ILE A 49 -3.78 -0.43 -14.34
N GLY A 50 -2.71 0.19 -14.85
CA GLY A 50 -1.68 0.84 -14.05
C GLY A 50 -2.25 1.99 -13.21
N ILE A 51 -3.05 2.86 -13.80
CA ILE A 51 -3.71 3.98 -13.09
C ILE A 51 -4.69 3.45 -12.05
N TRP A 52 -5.49 2.45 -12.40
CA TRP A 52 -6.44 1.83 -11.46
C TRP A 52 -5.72 1.20 -10.26
N PHE A 53 -4.63 0.46 -10.52
CA PHE A 53 -3.80 -0.14 -9.47
C PHE A 53 -3.17 0.92 -8.56
N LEU A 54 -2.62 1.99 -9.15
CA LEU A 54 -2.04 3.11 -8.40
C LEU A 54 -3.08 3.79 -7.51
N TRP A 55 -4.27 4.07 -8.06
CA TRP A 55 -5.37 4.67 -7.32
C TRP A 55 -5.82 3.80 -6.14
N MET A 56 -5.98 2.49 -6.36
CA MET A 56 -6.35 1.54 -5.32
C MET A 56 -5.28 1.49 -4.21
N ASN A 57 -3.99 1.48 -4.59
CA ASN A 57 -2.89 1.45 -3.64
C ASN A 57 -2.78 2.77 -2.84
N THR A 58 -2.95 3.91 -3.51
CA THR A 58 -2.94 5.23 -2.85
C THR A 58 -4.08 5.35 -1.83
N ARG A 59 -5.28 4.90 -2.18
CA ARG A 59 -6.41 4.88 -1.23
C ARG A 59 -6.14 4.01 0.00
N PHE A 60 -5.47 2.89 -0.18
CA PHE A 60 -5.09 2.02 0.94
C PHE A 60 -4.11 2.75 1.88
N VAL A 61 -3.03 3.33 1.33
CA VAL A 61 -2.03 4.06 2.11
C VAL A 61 -2.63 5.26 2.83
N THR A 62 -3.47 6.06 2.15
CA THR A 62 -4.12 7.23 2.76
C THR A 62 -4.97 6.82 3.97
N ARG A 63 -5.73 5.72 3.86
CA ARG A 63 -6.55 5.21 4.97
C ARG A 63 -5.72 4.65 6.11
N ALA A 64 -4.66 3.90 5.80
CA ALA A 64 -3.75 3.42 6.84
C ALA A 64 -3.12 4.59 7.61
N ASN A 65 -2.74 5.67 6.91
CA ASN A 65 -2.21 6.87 7.55
C ASN A 65 -3.25 7.62 8.39
N GLN A 66 -4.53 7.63 7.98
CA GLN A 66 -5.61 8.20 8.79
C GLN A 66 -5.79 7.42 10.10
N LEU A 67 -5.84 6.09 10.03
CA LEU A 67 -5.93 5.25 11.23
C LEU A 67 -4.70 5.44 12.13
N ALA A 68 -3.51 5.56 11.55
CA ALA A 68 -2.29 5.85 12.31
C ALA A 68 -2.40 7.17 13.07
N ALA A 69 -2.86 8.24 12.41
CA ALA A 69 -3.02 9.56 13.03
C ALA A 69 -4.08 9.57 14.15
N GLU A 70 -5.20 8.86 13.96
CA GLU A 70 -6.21 8.69 15.00
C GLU A 70 -5.66 7.92 16.20
N LEU A 71 -4.96 6.82 15.95
CA LEU A 71 -4.36 6.01 17.01
C LEU A 71 -3.24 6.76 17.74
N GLU A 72 -2.50 7.62 17.04
CA GLU A 72 -1.51 8.53 17.65
C GLU A 72 -2.17 9.56 18.58
N ALA A 73 -3.27 10.16 18.14
CA ALA A 73 -4.03 11.11 18.95
C ALA A 73 -4.59 10.48 20.25
N GLU A 74 -4.91 9.19 20.19
CA GLU A 74 -5.35 8.39 21.36
C GLU A 74 -4.18 7.89 22.23
N GLY A 75 -2.93 8.11 21.83
CA GLY A 75 -1.74 7.56 22.50
C GLY A 75 -1.60 6.03 22.35
N GLY A 76 -2.32 5.42 21.41
CA GLY A 76 -2.41 3.98 21.23
C GLY A 76 -1.46 3.41 20.16
N LEU A 77 -0.58 4.23 19.56
CA LEU A 77 0.41 3.74 18.60
C LEU A 77 1.35 2.71 19.28
N PRO A 78 1.72 1.63 18.57
CA PRO A 78 2.69 0.70 19.10
C PRO A 78 4.03 1.41 19.31
N VAL A 79 4.55 1.32 20.52
CA VAL A 79 5.91 1.77 20.82
C VAL A 79 6.89 0.81 20.13
N ASP A 80 8.00 1.34 19.61
CA ASP A 80 9.08 0.51 19.04
C ASP A 80 9.83 -0.17 20.20
N GLU A 81 9.37 -1.36 20.57
CA GLU A 81 9.96 -2.22 21.62
C GLU A 81 10.92 -3.25 21.02
N LEU A 82 11.24 -3.14 19.72
CA LEU A 82 12.03 -4.12 19.01
C LEU A 82 13.51 -3.96 19.29
N GLU A 83 14.13 -5.01 19.79
CA GLU A 83 15.58 -5.07 19.94
C GLU A 83 16.26 -5.16 18.57
N ARG A 84 17.39 -4.46 18.45
CA ARG A 84 18.16 -4.39 17.22
C ARG A 84 19.60 -4.84 17.46
N ASP A 85 20.16 -5.52 16.48
CA ASP A 85 21.58 -5.86 16.50
C ASP A 85 22.47 -4.60 16.28
N GLY A 86 23.79 -4.77 16.45
CA GLY A 86 24.77 -3.68 16.25
C GLY A 86 24.78 -3.08 14.83
N TYR A 87 24.04 -3.66 13.89
CA TYR A 87 23.85 -3.18 12.52
C TYR A 87 22.45 -2.57 12.30
N GLY A 88 21.63 -2.41 13.36
CA GLY A 88 20.29 -1.84 13.28
C GLY A 88 19.21 -2.79 12.74
N ARG A 89 19.50 -4.09 12.61
CA ARG A 89 18.51 -5.09 12.17
C ARG A 89 17.71 -5.59 13.37
N ILE A 90 16.40 -5.71 13.21
CA ILE A 90 15.50 -6.25 14.23
C ILE A 90 15.91 -7.70 14.54
N LEU A 91 16.05 -8.01 15.82
CA LEU A 91 16.27 -9.36 16.31
C LEU A 91 14.99 -10.18 16.18
N ARG A 92 15.10 -11.39 15.65
CA ARG A 92 13.96 -12.24 15.33
C ARG A 92 13.14 -12.60 16.57
N ASP A 93 13.83 -12.95 17.66
CA ASP A 93 13.19 -13.34 18.91
C ASP A 93 12.33 -12.20 19.50
N SER A 94 12.83 -10.95 19.45
CA SER A 94 12.09 -9.78 19.87
C SER A 94 10.86 -9.51 19.00
N ALA A 95 11.00 -9.70 17.68
CA ALA A 95 9.86 -9.55 16.75
C ALA A 95 8.79 -10.63 16.97
N ASP A 96 9.20 -11.87 17.27
CA ASP A 96 8.28 -12.97 17.52
C ASP A 96 7.52 -12.79 18.85
N GLU A 97 8.16 -12.24 19.88
CA GLU A 97 7.51 -11.91 21.16
C GLU A 97 6.47 -10.81 21.02
N VAL A 98 6.85 -9.69 20.37
CA VAL A 98 5.91 -8.59 20.08
C VAL A 98 4.73 -9.08 19.25
N PHE A 99 5.00 -9.91 18.24
CA PHE A 99 3.97 -10.51 17.39
C PHE A 99 3.00 -11.38 18.19
N ALA A 100 3.50 -12.27 19.05
CA ALA A 100 2.63 -13.14 19.87
C ALA A 100 1.69 -12.33 20.76
N ARG A 101 2.19 -11.27 21.39
CA ARG A 101 1.40 -10.36 22.22
C ARG A 101 0.32 -9.63 21.40
N ARG A 102 0.67 -9.04 20.25
CA ARG A 102 -0.30 -8.33 19.39
C ARG A 102 -1.35 -9.26 18.79
N LYS A 103 -0.96 -10.50 18.53
CA LYS A 103 -1.90 -11.53 18.08
C LYS A 103 -2.91 -11.88 19.18
N ALA A 104 -2.46 -12.08 20.42
CA ALA A 104 -3.35 -12.33 21.56
C ALA A 104 -4.32 -11.15 21.79
N GLU A 105 -3.83 -9.89 21.77
CA GLU A 105 -4.68 -8.70 21.87
C GLU A 105 -5.80 -8.70 20.79
N THR A 106 -5.48 -9.16 19.57
CA THR A 106 -6.45 -9.20 18.47
C THR A 106 -7.46 -10.35 18.65
N GLU A 107 -7.02 -11.48 19.21
CA GLU A 107 -7.90 -12.62 19.53
C GLU A 107 -8.88 -12.27 20.66
N ASP A 108 -8.44 -11.47 21.65
CA ASP A 108 -9.29 -11.01 22.77
C ASP A 108 -10.30 -9.93 22.31
N ALA A 109 -9.95 -9.07 21.37
CA ALA A 109 -10.81 -7.99 20.87
C ALA A 109 -10.88 -7.97 19.32
N PRO A 110 -11.46 -8.98 18.67
CA PRO A 110 -11.46 -9.12 17.22
C PRO A 110 -12.33 -8.09 16.48
N GLY A 111 -13.18 -7.36 17.19
CA GLY A 111 -14.02 -6.27 16.68
C GLY A 111 -13.35 -4.89 16.73
N ASP A 112 -12.25 -4.73 17.45
CA ASP A 112 -11.56 -3.44 17.57
C ASP A 112 -10.52 -3.28 16.44
N TRP A 113 -10.67 -2.22 15.64
CA TRP A 113 -9.76 -1.91 14.55
C TRP A 113 -8.33 -1.59 15.04
N ARG A 114 -8.18 -1.12 16.28
CA ARG A 114 -6.89 -0.74 16.88
C ARG A 114 -5.98 -1.95 17.07
N THR A 115 -6.56 -3.07 17.51
CA THR A 115 -5.79 -4.32 17.69
C THR A 115 -5.30 -4.85 16.35
N TRP A 116 -6.13 -4.80 15.31
CA TRP A 116 -5.76 -5.19 13.95
C TRP A 116 -4.70 -4.27 13.34
N PHE A 117 -4.76 -2.97 13.64
CA PHE A 117 -3.73 -2.02 13.22
C PHE A 117 -2.37 -2.40 13.84
N ARG A 118 -2.31 -2.59 15.15
CA ARG A 118 -1.09 -2.99 15.87
C ARG A 118 -0.55 -4.34 15.39
N LEU A 119 -1.43 -5.31 15.13
CA LEU A 119 -1.05 -6.59 14.54
C LEU A 119 -0.48 -6.43 13.12
N ALA A 120 -1.01 -5.51 12.32
CA ALA A 120 -0.47 -5.22 10.99
C ALA A 120 0.95 -4.66 11.05
N VAL A 121 1.24 -3.79 12.03
CA VAL A 121 2.60 -3.27 12.28
C VAL A 121 3.53 -4.43 12.68
N ALA A 122 3.12 -5.28 13.62
CA ALA A 122 3.94 -6.44 14.04
C ALA A 122 4.26 -7.40 12.88
N TYR A 123 3.30 -7.67 11.98
CA TYR A 123 3.58 -8.44 10.75
C TYR A 123 4.57 -7.73 9.83
N HIS A 124 4.47 -6.39 9.72
CA HIS A 124 5.39 -5.61 8.90
C HIS A 124 6.84 -5.71 9.44
N ASP A 125 7.02 -5.60 10.75
CA ASP A 125 8.30 -5.68 11.43
C ASP A 125 8.91 -7.09 11.31
N ALA A 126 8.06 -8.13 11.34
CA ALA A 126 8.42 -9.51 11.04
C ALA A 126 8.66 -9.77 9.53
N ARG A 127 8.61 -8.73 8.67
CA ARG A 127 8.75 -8.80 7.21
C ARG A 127 7.70 -9.67 6.49
N ASP A 128 6.59 -9.95 7.13
CA ASP A 128 5.44 -10.63 6.50
C ASP A 128 4.46 -9.62 5.90
N THR A 129 4.89 -9.01 4.80
CA THR A 129 4.11 -7.98 4.08
C THR A 129 2.72 -8.46 3.63
N PRO A 130 2.52 -9.70 3.15
CA PRO A 130 1.19 -10.18 2.79
C PRO A 130 0.20 -10.21 3.95
N ARG A 131 0.62 -10.70 5.13
CA ARG A 131 -0.22 -10.74 6.32
C ARG A 131 -0.42 -9.36 6.92
N ALA A 132 0.62 -8.51 6.95
CA ALA A 132 0.52 -7.11 7.35
C ALA A 132 -0.57 -6.38 6.56
N ARG A 133 -0.58 -6.54 5.23
CA ARG A 133 -1.59 -5.91 4.36
C ARG A 133 -3.01 -6.41 4.65
N LYS A 134 -3.20 -7.71 4.89
CA LYS A 134 -4.50 -8.28 5.24
C LYS A 134 -5.00 -7.75 6.59
N ALA A 135 -4.16 -7.72 7.61
CA ALA A 135 -4.50 -7.19 8.92
C ALA A 135 -4.87 -5.70 8.85
N MET A 136 -4.11 -4.89 8.11
CA MET A 136 -4.43 -3.47 7.89
C MET A 136 -5.74 -3.28 7.12
N GLN A 137 -6.04 -4.11 6.12
CA GLN A 137 -7.34 -4.08 5.43
C GLN A 137 -8.49 -4.39 6.38
N ARG A 138 -8.29 -5.33 7.32
CA ARG A 138 -9.29 -5.65 8.34
C ARG A 138 -9.50 -4.47 9.30
N ALA A 139 -8.43 -3.82 9.77
CA ALA A 139 -8.50 -2.60 10.58
C ALA A 139 -9.31 -1.50 9.87
N ILE A 140 -9.01 -1.22 8.61
CA ILE A 140 -9.73 -0.23 7.81
C ILE A 140 -11.22 -0.59 7.64
N ALA A 141 -11.55 -1.87 7.46
CA ALA A 141 -12.93 -2.33 7.33
C ALA A 141 -13.71 -2.17 8.62
N LEU A 142 -13.13 -2.55 9.76
CA LEU A 142 -13.74 -2.40 11.08
C LEU A 142 -13.94 -0.92 11.46
N HIS A 143 -12.93 -0.08 11.23
CA HIS A 143 -13.04 1.36 11.47
C HIS A 143 -14.22 1.98 10.73
N ARG A 144 -14.40 1.63 9.45
CA ARG A 144 -15.54 2.10 8.65
C ARG A 144 -16.90 1.61 9.13
N ALA A 145 -16.95 0.44 9.75
CA ALA A 145 -18.20 -0.10 10.26
C ALA A 145 -18.64 0.59 11.58
N HIS A 146 -17.72 1.31 12.24
CA HIS A 146 -17.96 2.00 13.51
C HIS A 146 -17.97 3.54 13.36
N ALA A 147 -17.59 4.07 12.20
CA ALA A 147 -17.63 5.49 11.87
C ALA A 147 -18.99 5.87 11.25
#